data_b5c6f8004d60cf5a236da1d2a7fdd6f0
#
_entry.id   b5c6f8004d60cf5a236da1d2a7fdd6f0
#
_cell.length_a   1.000
_cell.length_b   1.000
_cell.length_c   1.000
_cell.angle_alpha   90.00
_cell.angle_beta   90.00
_cell.angle_gamma   90.00
#
_symmetry.space_group_name_H-M   'P 1'
#
loop_
_entity.id
_entity.type
_entity.pdbx_description
1 polymer ?
#
loop_
_entity_poly.entity_id
_entity_poly.type
_entity_poly.pdbx_seq_one_letter_code
_entity_poly.pdbx_strand_id
1 'polypeptide(L)'
;MRRDTEVFTRLYAGVVKDLYRLALYMLKNKEDAEDIVGDTALAAFSEMESLRDEGLFKYWIIKILSNKCKMKLKEYALSKNISFVNDEEVMGISDMSISNKRMVEGLEIKDLLMKLDDTDRLIICLSVFEGYKSKEISEITGITDTTVRSRKSRALAKLAAYMEA
;
A
#
# COMPACT_ATOMS: atom_id res chain seq x y z
N MET A 1 -23.53 -18.11 7.88
CA MET A 1 -22.58 -18.27 6.78
C MET A 1 -22.96 -17.52 5.51
N ARG A 2 -24.15 -17.72 4.97
CA ARG A 2 -24.60 -16.96 3.79
C ARG A 2 -24.60 -15.46 4.02
N ARG A 3 -25.07 -15.03 5.16
CA ARG A 3 -25.19 -13.61 5.51
C ARG A 3 -23.82 -12.94 5.56
N ASP A 4 -22.84 -13.65 6.11
CA ASP A 4 -21.48 -13.10 6.23
C ASP A 4 -20.82 -12.99 4.85
N THR A 5 -21.06 -13.95 3.97
CA THR A 5 -20.52 -13.94 2.61
C THR A 5 -21.11 -12.78 1.81
N GLU A 6 -22.41 -12.57 1.89
CA GLU A 6 -23.08 -11.49 1.17
C GLU A 6 -22.64 -10.11 1.67
N VAL A 7 -22.55 -9.96 2.99
CA VAL A 7 -22.10 -8.71 3.61
C VAL A 7 -20.67 -8.43 3.22
N PHE A 8 -19.79 -9.44 3.34
CA PHE A 8 -18.39 -9.29 2.96
C PHE A 8 -18.25 -8.90 1.49
N THR A 9 -18.93 -9.60 0.60
CA THR A 9 -18.85 -9.33 -0.84
C THR A 9 -19.25 -7.89 -1.15
N ARG A 10 -20.31 -7.42 -0.54
CA ARG A 10 -20.78 -6.04 -0.72
C ARG A 10 -19.77 -5.02 -0.23
N LEU A 11 -19.26 -5.22 0.98
CA LEU A 11 -18.29 -4.29 1.57
C LEU A 11 -16.97 -4.32 0.80
N TYR A 12 -16.52 -5.50 0.42
CA TYR A 12 -15.26 -5.67 -0.30
C TYR A 12 -15.31 -5.01 -1.68
N ALA A 13 -16.42 -5.14 -2.39
CA ALA A 13 -16.58 -4.53 -3.70
C ALA A 13 -16.40 -3.02 -3.65
N GLY A 14 -16.75 -2.39 -2.53
CA GLY A 14 -16.58 -0.94 -2.36
C GLY A 14 -15.16 -0.48 -2.07
N VAL A 15 -14.25 -1.39 -1.71
CA VAL A 15 -12.90 -1.01 -1.28
C VAL A 15 -11.78 -1.66 -2.10
N VAL A 16 -12.08 -2.64 -2.94
CA VAL A 16 -11.05 -3.44 -3.61
C VAL A 16 -10.11 -2.59 -4.49
N LYS A 17 -10.63 -1.57 -5.15
CA LYS A 17 -9.80 -0.69 -5.97
C LYS A 17 -8.79 0.09 -5.13
N ASP A 18 -9.22 0.56 -3.98
CA ASP A 18 -8.35 1.29 -3.07
C ASP A 18 -7.27 0.37 -2.48
N LEU A 19 -7.64 -0.86 -2.16
CA LEU A 19 -6.68 -1.86 -1.68
C LEU A 19 -5.62 -2.15 -2.73
N TYR A 20 -6.05 -2.36 -3.98
CA TYR A 20 -5.12 -2.64 -5.06
C TYR A 20 -4.18 -1.46 -5.31
N ARG A 21 -4.72 -0.24 -5.33
CA ARG A 21 -3.90 0.96 -5.52
C ARG A 21 -2.85 1.10 -4.42
N LEU A 22 -3.26 0.91 -3.17
CA LEU A 22 -2.32 0.99 -2.05
C LEU A 22 -1.21 -0.07 -2.17
N ALA A 23 -1.59 -1.31 -2.44
CA ALA A 23 -0.62 -2.39 -2.61
C ALA A 23 0.33 -2.11 -3.78
N LEU A 24 -0.20 -1.61 -4.89
CA LEU A 24 0.61 -1.30 -6.07
C LEU A 24 1.62 -0.18 -5.78
N TYR A 25 1.19 0.87 -5.08
CA TYR A 25 2.09 1.96 -4.73
C TYR A 25 3.15 1.52 -3.72
N MET A 26 2.80 0.60 -2.82
CA MET A 26 3.77 0.09 -1.85
C MET A 26 4.79 -0.86 -2.48
N LEU A 27 4.35 -1.74 -3.36
CA LEU A 27 5.18 -2.84 -3.87
C LEU A 27 5.76 -2.56 -5.25
N LYS A 28 5.13 -1.70 -6.03
CA LYS A 28 5.51 -1.39 -7.43
C LYS A 28 5.65 -2.67 -8.27
N ASN A 29 4.80 -3.65 -8.01
CA ASN A 29 4.78 -4.92 -8.71
C ASN A 29 3.33 -5.38 -8.81
N LYS A 30 2.82 -5.47 -10.02
CA LYS A 30 1.42 -5.78 -10.28
C LYS A 30 1.01 -7.15 -9.76
N GLU A 31 1.82 -8.17 -10.03
CA GLU A 31 1.51 -9.53 -9.60
C GLU A 31 1.49 -9.65 -8.08
N ASP A 32 2.49 -9.08 -7.43
CA ASP A 32 2.57 -9.11 -5.97
C ASP A 32 1.44 -8.30 -5.34
N ALA A 33 1.06 -7.17 -5.95
CA ALA A 33 -0.07 -6.39 -5.47
C ALA A 33 -1.37 -7.19 -5.54
N GLU A 34 -1.60 -7.89 -6.66
CA GLU A 34 -2.77 -8.74 -6.82
C GLU A 34 -2.79 -9.87 -5.78
N ASP A 35 -1.64 -10.50 -5.56
CA ASP A 35 -1.51 -11.57 -4.57
C ASP A 35 -1.79 -11.07 -3.15
N ILE A 36 -1.24 -9.93 -2.80
CA ILE A 36 -1.44 -9.35 -1.47
C ILE A 36 -2.90 -8.95 -1.26
N VAL A 37 -3.55 -8.40 -2.27
CA VAL A 37 -4.97 -8.06 -2.17
C VAL A 37 -5.80 -9.34 -1.99
N GLY A 38 -5.50 -10.39 -2.75
CA GLY A 38 -6.16 -11.68 -2.59
C GLY A 38 -5.98 -12.28 -1.20
N ASP A 39 -4.76 -12.28 -0.70
CA ASP A 39 -4.45 -12.76 0.65
C ASP A 39 -5.16 -11.93 1.72
N THR A 40 -5.24 -10.63 1.50
CA THR A 40 -5.96 -9.72 2.40
C THR A 40 -7.45 -10.05 2.42
N ALA A 41 -8.04 -10.31 1.27
CA ALA A 41 -9.45 -10.69 1.18
C ALA A 41 -9.73 -11.97 1.94
N LEU A 42 -8.87 -12.98 1.80
CA LEU A 42 -9.03 -14.24 2.52
C LEU A 42 -8.89 -14.07 4.02
N ALA A 43 -7.89 -13.32 4.45
CA ALA A 43 -7.67 -13.04 5.88
C ALA A 43 -8.84 -12.27 6.47
N ALA A 44 -9.31 -11.24 5.75
CA ALA A 44 -10.42 -10.43 6.19
C ALA A 44 -11.70 -11.26 6.32
N PHE A 45 -11.97 -12.10 5.34
CA PHE A 45 -13.15 -12.96 5.37
C PHE A 45 -13.11 -13.91 6.58
N SER A 46 -11.95 -14.51 6.85
CA SER A 46 -11.81 -15.43 7.97
C SER A 46 -11.93 -14.74 9.33
N GLU A 47 -11.62 -13.45 9.39
CA GLU A 47 -11.68 -12.66 10.62
C GLU A 47 -12.90 -11.74 10.70
N MET A 48 -13.87 -11.94 9.83
CA MET A 48 -15.03 -11.06 9.71
C MET A 48 -15.80 -10.90 11.02
N GLU A 49 -15.80 -11.93 11.86
CA GLU A 49 -16.47 -11.89 13.16
C GLU A 49 -15.88 -10.85 14.12
N SER A 50 -14.60 -10.49 13.91
CA SER A 50 -13.95 -9.48 14.76
C SER A 50 -14.34 -8.06 14.38
N LEU A 51 -14.96 -7.88 13.21
CA LEU A 51 -15.43 -6.56 12.77
C LEU A 51 -16.73 -6.22 13.50
N ARG A 52 -16.71 -5.18 14.32
CA ARG A 52 -17.85 -4.78 15.13
C ARG A 52 -18.82 -3.85 14.40
N ASP A 53 -18.33 -3.09 13.44
CA ASP A 53 -19.09 -2.06 12.75
C ASP A 53 -18.74 -2.08 11.28
N GLU A 54 -19.74 -2.29 10.41
CA GLU A 54 -19.54 -2.30 8.96
C GLU A 54 -18.95 -0.99 8.45
N GLY A 55 -19.25 0.12 9.12
CA GLY A 55 -18.69 1.42 8.76
C GLY A 55 -17.18 1.51 8.92
N LEU A 56 -16.58 0.61 9.70
CA LEU A 56 -15.13 0.54 9.90
C LEU A 56 -14.46 -0.48 9.00
N PHE A 57 -15.19 -1.10 8.08
CA PHE A 57 -14.66 -2.17 7.24
C PHE A 57 -13.45 -1.73 6.43
N LYS A 58 -13.53 -0.59 5.76
CA LYS A 58 -12.41 -0.10 4.95
C LYS A 58 -11.16 0.12 5.79
N TYR A 59 -11.31 0.80 6.91
CA TYR A 59 -10.21 1.05 7.84
C TYR A 59 -9.58 -0.25 8.33
N TRP A 60 -10.43 -1.18 8.74
CA TRP A 60 -10.02 -2.47 9.27
C TRP A 60 -9.25 -3.32 8.23
N ILE A 61 -9.77 -3.39 7.00
CA ILE A 61 -9.13 -4.19 5.95
C ILE A 61 -7.84 -3.54 5.45
N ILE A 62 -7.75 -2.20 5.45
CA ILE A 62 -6.52 -1.49 5.09
C ILE A 62 -5.41 -1.79 6.10
N LYS A 63 -5.75 -1.95 7.36
CA LYS A 63 -4.77 -2.36 8.37
C LYS A 63 -4.21 -3.75 8.06
N ILE A 64 -5.07 -4.69 7.69
CA ILE A 64 -4.65 -6.04 7.29
C ILE A 64 -3.73 -5.95 6.06
N LEU A 65 -4.14 -5.20 5.04
CA LEU A 65 -3.36 -5.01 3.82
C LEU A 65 -1.99 -4.40 4.11
N SER A 66 -1.95 -3.36 4.92
CA SER A 66 -0.72 -2.66 5.27
C SER A 66 0.29 -3.59 5.93
N ASN A 67 -0.17 -4.44 6.83
CA ASN A 67 0.69 -5.42 7.48
C ASN A 67 1.25 -6.43 6.48
N LYS A 68 0.43 -6.88 5.53
CA LYS A 68 0.88 -7.82 4.50
C LYS A 68 1.87 -7.18 3.54
N CYS A 69 1.67 -5.92 3.18
CA CYS A 69 2.63 -5.18 2.37
C CYS A 69 3.98 -5.06 3.07
N LYS A 70 3.97 -4.76 4.37
CA LYS A 70 5.20 -4.69 5.16
C LYS A 70 5.96 -6.02 5.14
N MET A 71 5.25 -7.12 5.30
CA MET A 71 5.86 -8.45 5.26
C MET A 71 6.46 -8.75 3.89
N LYS A 72 5.77 -8.37 2.83
CA LYS A 72 6.26 -8.56 1.47
C LYS A 72 7.52 -7.74 1.21
N LEU A 73 7.54 -6.51 1.69
CA LEU A 73 8.70 -5.65 1.55
C LEU A 73 9.92 -6.20 2.30
N LYS A 74 9.70 -6.85 3.43
CA LYS A 74 10.77 -7.56 4.14
C LYS A 74 11.31 -8.72 3.32
N GLU A 75 10.45 -9.46 2.63
CA GLU A 75 10.87 -10.51 1.71
C GLU A 75 11.74 -9.95 0.60
N TYR A 76 11.35 -8.81 0.03
CA TYR A 76 12.15 -8.15 -1.01
C TYR A 76 13.54 -7.78 -0.49
N ALA A 77 13.62 -7.25 0.72
CA ALA A 77 14.89 -6.86 1.31
C ALA A 77 15.80 -8.05 1.51
N LEU A 78 15.25 -9.18 1.95
CA LEU A 78 16.02 -10.42 2.13
C LEU A 78 16.47 -10.97 0.78
N SER A 79 15.63 -10.94 -0.23
CA SER A 79 15.98 -11.36 -1.59
C SER A 79 17.09 -10.52 -2.19
N LYS A 80 17.07 -9.20 -1.96
CA LYS A 80 18.12 -8.31 -2.44
C LYS A 80 19.48 -8.64 -1.85
N ASN A 81 19.51 -9.08 -0.61
CA ASN A 81 20.75 -9.49 0.04
C ASN A 81 21.32 -10.79 -0.53
N ILE A 82 20.49 -11.58 -1.19
CA ILE A 82 20.87 -12.90 -1.72
C ILE A 82 21.11 -12.87 -3.22
N SER A 83 20.34 -12.07 -3.99
CA SER A 83 20.45 -12.03 -5.44
C SER A 83 20.62 -10.60 -5.93
N PHE A 84 21.84 -10.28 -6.32
CA PHE A 84 22.21 -8.97 -6.84
C PHE A 84 21.69 -8.70 -8.27
N VAL A 85 21.28 -9.74 -8.96
CA VAL A 85 21.06 -9.71 -10.42
C VAL A 85 19.64 -9.29 -10.80
N ASN A 86 18.70 -9.35 -9.88
CA ASN A 86 17.29 -9.15 -10.21
C ASN A 86 16.79 -7.71 -10.19
N ASP A 87 17.58 -6.78 -9.64
CA ASP A 87 17.17 -5.38 -9.56
C ASP A 87 17.10 -4.69 -10.92
N GLU A 88 18.01 -5.01 -11.83
CA GLU A 88 18.01 -4.41 -13.15
C GLU A 88 16.89 -4.94 -14.03
N GLU A 89 16.56 -6.22 -13.90
CA GLU A 89 15.48 -6.83 -14.66
C GLU A 89 14.11 -6.29 -14.24
N VAL A 90 13.91 -6.07 -12.96
CA VAL A 90 12.66 -5.49 -12.45
C VAL A 90 12.48 -4.07 -12.93
N MET A 91 13.56 -3.31 -13.04
CA MET A 91 13.50 -1.94 -13.54
C MET A 91 13.27 -1.91 -15.06
N GLY A 92 13.78 -2.88 -15.79
CA GLY A 92 13.55 -3.00 -17.23
C GLY A 92 12.11 -3.29 -17.59
N ILE A 93 11.40 -4.04 -16.76
CA ILE A 93 10.01 -4.38 -16.99
C ILE A 93 9.09 -3.17 -16.81
N SER A 94 9.44 -2.26 -15.92
CA SER A 94 8.65 -1.05 -15.72
C SER A 94 8.66 -0.12 -16.93
N ASP A 95 9.67 -0.22 -17.77
CA ASP A 95 9.78 0.61 -18.97
C ASP A 95 8.79 0.23 -20.07
N MET A 96 8.28 -0.99 -20.02
CA MET A 96 7.35 -1.45 -21.04
C MET A 96 5.95 -0.88 -20.91
N SER A 97 5.65 -0.25 -19.81
CA SER A 97 4.35 0.35 -19.57
C SER A 97 4.23 1.78 -20.05
N ILE A 98 5.22 2.28 -20.77
CA ILE A 98 5.36 3.69 -21.13
C ILE A 98 4.57 4.10 -22.37
N SER A 99 3.76 3.24 -22.93
CA SER A 99 3.03 3.56 -24.16
C SER A 99 1.81 4.47 -23.97
N ASN A 100 1.45 4.81 -22.73
CA ASN A 100 0.26 5.59 -22.42
C ASN A 100 0.60 6.74 -21.48
N LYS A 101 0.22 7.96 -21.88
CA LYS A 101 0.52 9.18 -21.15
C LYS A 101 0.02 9.14 -19.68
N ARG A 102 -1.15 8.56 -19.45
CA ARG A 102 -1.69 8.40 -18.09
C ARG A 102 -0.89 7.41 -17.26
N MET A 103 -0.38 6.38 -17.89
CA MET A 103 0.48 5.40 -17.23
C MET A 103 1.85 6.01 -16.90
N VAL A 104 2.34 6.91 -17.75
CA VAL A 104 3.59 7.63 -17.48
C VAL A 104 3.45 8.49 -16.24
N GLU A 105 2.35 9.23 -16.12
CA GLU A 105 2.08 10.03 -14.92
C GLU A 105 1.97 9.16 -13.67
N GLY A 106 1.26 8.03 -13.76
CA GLY A 106 1.16 7.07 -12.66
C GLY A 106 2.49 6.44 -12.31
N LEU A 107 3.34 6.16 -13.32
CA LEU A 107 4.68 5.63 -13.11
C LEU A 107 5.58 6.65 -12.42
N GLU A 108 5.45 7.93 -12.78
CA GLU A 108 6.20 8.99 -12.12
C GLU A 108 5.89 9.07 -10.63
N ILE A 109 4.61 8.98 -10.28
CA ILE A 109 4.19 8.97 -8.86
C ILE A 109 4.76 7.75 -8.16
N LYS A 110 4.66 6.57 -8.76
CA LYS A 110 5.22 5.34 -8.18
C LYS A 110 6.74 5.45 -8.01
N ASP A 111 7.41 5.99 -9.01
CA ASP A 111 8.86 6.16 -8.96
C ASP A 111 9.26 7.13 -7.84
N LEU A 112 8.53 8.23 -7.68
CA LEU A 112 8.76 9.16 -6.61
C LEU A 112 8.55 8.51 -5.23
N LEU A 113 7.48 7.75 -5.09
CA LEU A 113 7.17 7.05 -3.85
C LEU A 113 8.25 6.02 -3.50
N MET A 114 8.83 5.37 -4.50
CA MET A 114 9.89 4.37 -4.26
C MET A 114 11.20 5.00 -3.78
N LYS A 115 11.35 6.32 -3.88
CA LYS A 115 12.49 7.03 -3.30
C LYS A 115 12.38 7.20 -1.79
N LEU A 116 11.18 7.00 -1.25
CA LEU A 116 10.95 7.01 0.19
C LEU A 116 11.20 5.61 0.76
N ASP A 117 11.60 5.54 2.04
CA ASP A 117 11.65 4.24 2.69
C ASP A 117 10.23 3.68 2.86
N ASP A 118 10.13 2.41 3.22
CA ASP A 118 8.85 1.69 3.27
C ASP A 118 7.85 2.37 4.22
N THR A 119 8.32 2.80 5.38
CA THR A 119 7.47 3.42 6.39
C THR A 119 6.96 4.78 5.93
N ASP A 120 7.83 5.61 5.39
CA ASP A 120 7.45 6.94 4.90
C ASP A 120 6.49 6.81 3.72
N ARG A 121 6.74 5.86 2.83
CA ARG A 121 5.85 5.63 1.68
C ARG A 121 4.45 5.21 2.15
N LEU A 122 4.37 4.32 3.14
CA LEU A 122 3.08 3.90 3.68
C LEU A 122 2.33 5.09 4.32
N ILE A 123 3.03 5.89 5.10
CA ILE A 123 2.43 7.07 5.73
C ILE A 123 1.88 8.03 4.67
N ILE A 124 2.66 8.29 3.63
CA ILE A 124 2.21 9.17 2.55
C ILE A 124 1.00 8.59 1.82
N CYS A 125 1.02 7.31 1.51
CA CYS A 125 -0.11 6.66 0.83
C CYS A 125 -1.38 6.72 1.67
N LEU A 126 -1.29 6.44 2.95
CA LEU A 126 -2.45 6.47 3.84
C LEU A 126 -2.96 7.90 4.05
N SER A 127 -2.08 8.87 4.10
CA SER A 127 -2.44 10.26 4.33
C SER A 127 -2.99 10.92 3.05
N VAL A 128 -2.25 10.84 1.97
CA VAL A 128 -2.55 11.59 0.74
C VAL A 128 -3.62 10.90 -0.09
N PHE A 129 -3.48 9.60 -0.33
CA PHE A 129 -4.41 8.89 -1.21
C PHE A 129 -5.64 8.37 -0.49
N GLU A 130 -5.50 7.92 0.75
CA GLU A 130 -6.62 7.40 1.53
C GLU A 130 -7.26 8.44 2.45
N GLY A 131 -6.59 9.56 2.67
CA GLY A 131 -7.14 10.65 3.46
C GLY A 131 -7.21 10.43 4.95
N TYR A 132 -6.44 9.49 5.48
CA TYR A 132 -6.43 9.23 6.91
C TYR A 132 -5.65 10.29 7.68
N LYS A 133 -6.11 10.58 8.88
CA LYS A 133 -5.44 11.50 9.80
C LYS A 133 -4.30 10.78 10.51
N SER A 134 -3.37 11.55 11.06
CA SER A 134 -2.18 10.99 11.70
C SER A 134 -2.52 9.99 12.82
N LYS A 135 -3.58 10.23 13.58
CA LYS A 135 -4.01 9.30 14.62
C LYS A 135 -4.47 7.97 14.05
N GLU A 136 -5.20 8.01 12.94
CA GLU A 136 -5.65 6.81 12.25
C GLU A 136 -4.47 6.04 11.68
N ILE A 137 -3.52 6.75 11.09
CA ILE A 137 -2.30 6.15 10.55
C ILE A 137 -1.48 5.52 11.69
N SER A 138 -1.42 6.18 12.84
CA SER A 138 -0.77 5.64 14.03
C SER A 138 -1.38 4.28 14.42
N GLU A 139 -2.70 4.18 14.41
CA GLU A 139 -3.38 2.92 14.74
C GLU A 139 -3.13 1.84 13.68
N ILE A 140 -3.12 2.21 12.41
CA ILE A 140 -2.87 1.26 11.32
C ILE A 140 -1.44 0.72 11.38
N THR A 141 -0.47 1.59 11.61
CA THR A 141 0.96 1.25 11.48
C THR A 141 1.62 0.84 12.78
N GLY A 142 1.04 1.20 13.92
CA GLY A 142 1.67 1.01 15.22
C GLY A 142 2.73 2.05 15.55
N ILE A 143 2.91 3.05 14.71
CA ILE A 143 3.87 4.15 14.92
C ILE A 143 3.15 5.25 15.71
N THR A 144 3.86 5.92 16.63
CA THR A 144 3.23 6.99 17.41
C THR A 144 2.78 8.15 16.52
N ASP A 145 1.70 8.81 16.94
CA ASP A 145 1.12 9.94 16.21
C ASP A 145 2.16 11.04 15.94
N THR A 146 2.98 11.35 16.93
CA THR A 146 4.03 12.36 16.79
C THR A 146 5.03 11.96 15.69
N THR A 147 5.43 10.70 15.67
CA THR A 147 6.36 10.19 14.66
C THR A 147 5.71 10.18 13.28
N VAL A 148 4.43 9.80 13.18
CA VAL A 148 3.69 9.86 11.91
C VAL A 148 3.73 11.28 11.35
N ARG A 149 3.42 12.27 12.18
CA ARG A 149 3.39 13.67 11.73
C ARG A 149 4.76 14.15 11.27
N SER A 150 5.82 13.85 12.01
CA SER A 150 7.16 14.29 11.64
C SER A 150 7.68 13.58 10.40
N ARG A 151 7.41 12.27 10.27
CA ARG A 151 7.79 11.52 9.07
C ARG A 151 7.03 12.00 7.84
N LYS A 152 5.74 12.27 7.98
CA LYS A 152 4.92 12.80 6.88
C LYS A 152 5.48 14.13 6.38
N SER A 153 5.78 15.04 7.30
CA SER A 153 6.32 16.35 6.96
C SER A 153 7.64 16.24 6.20
N ARG A 154 8.57 15.43 6.70
CA ARG A 154 9.85 15.21 6.04
C ARG A 154 9.71 14.50 4.69
N ALA A 155 8.82 13.53 4.62
CA ALA A 155 8.58 12.80 3.37
C ALA A 155 8.01 13.71 2.30
N LEU A 156 7.05 14.57 2.65
CA LEU A 156 6.49 15.54 1.71
C LEU A 156 7.55 16.53 1.22
N ALA A 157 8.41 17.01 2.10
CA ALA A 157 9.51 17.89 1.73
C ALA A 157 10.48 17.20 0.77
N LYS A 158 10.78 15.93 1.04
CA LYS A 158 11.66 15.13 0.19
C LYS A 158 11.07 14.91 -1.20
N LEU A 159 9.77 14.60 -1.27
CA LEU A 159 9.07 14.45 -2.54
C LEU A 159 9.06 15.75 -3.32
N ALA A 160 8.80 16.87 -2.66
CA ALA A 160 8.82 18.17 -3.31
C ALA A 160 10.19 18.48 -3.90
N ALA A 161 11.26 18.16 -3.19
CA ALA A 161 12.62 18.34 -3.69
C ALA A 161 12.90 17.50 -4.94
N TYR A 162 12.43 16.26 -4.98
CA TYR A 162 12.58 15.41 -6.15
C TYR A 162 11.79 15.95 -7.35
N MET A 163 10.61 16.52 -7.10
CA MET A 163 9.78 17.07 -8.18
C MET A 163 10.37 18.33 -8.80
N GLU A 164 11.13 19.09 -8.03
CA GLU A 164 11.76 20.31 -8.51
C GLU A 164 13.09 20.04 -9.26
N ALA A 165 13.65 18.89 -9.07
CA ALA A 165 14.85 18.48 -9.80
C ALA A 165 14.49 17.95 -11.19
#